data_54719ec0e14f80ade308a959e0cdaf11
#
_entry.id   54719ec0e14f80ade308a959e0cdaf11
#
_cell.length_a   1.000
_cell.length_b   1.000
_cell.length_c   1.000
_cell.angle_alpha   90.00
_cell.angle_beta   90.00
_cell.angle_gamma   90.00
#
_symmetry.space_group_name_H-M   'P 1'
#
loop_
_entity.id
_entity.type
_entity.pdbx_description
1 polymer ?
#
loop_
_entity_poly.entity_id
_entity_poly.type
_entity_poly.pdbx_seq_one_letter_code
_entity_poly.pdbx_strand_id
1 'polypeptide(L)'
;MEDNIIVKARNCKEFIETTILVDRIIKARAKVLKLQPDAVRAALILTEGNEARDIAEALKTSQERATHLVRTLEKNAMIETDRTAGGHIKNTRLTSVGRKLLVEPITKKVQALLERRGNIDEEES
;
A
#
# COMPACT_ATOMS: atom_id res chain seq x y z
N MET A 1 -26.30 19.87 -12.46
CA MET A 1 -26.42 18.41 -12.28
C MET A 1 -25.68 17.60 -13.34
N GLU A 2 -25.83 17.93 -14.62
CA GLU A 2 -25.10 17.25 -15.70
C GLU A 2 -23.58 17.41 -15.57
N ASP A 3 -23.12 18.60 -15.19
CA ASP A 3 -21.70 18.88 -14.98
C ASP A 3 -21.09 18.00 -13.87
N ASN A 4 -21.86 17.74 -12.81
CA ASN A 4 -21.40 16.88 -11.70
C ASN A 4 -21.22 15.41 -12.13
N ILE A 5 -22.06 14.93 -13.04
CA ILE A 5 -21.98 13.55 -13.55
C ILE A 5 -20.72 13.40 -14.42
N ILE A 6 -20.44 14.38 -15.27
CA ILE A 6 -19.26 14.38 -16.13
C ILE A 6 -17.99 14.45 -15.29
N VAL A 7 -17.94 15.33 -14.27
CA VAL A 7 -16.81 15.46 -13.38
C VAL A 7 -16.58 14.16 -12.60
N LYS A 8 -17.64 13.54 -12.11
CA LYS A 8 -17.55 12.24 -11.40
C LYS A 8 -17.02 11.14 -12.32
N ALA A 9 -17.47 11.10 -13.58
CA ALA A 9 -17.00 10.12 -14.55
C ALA A 9 -15.51 10.30 -14.87
N ARG A 10 -15.04 11.54 -15.02
CA ARG A 10 -13.61 11.85 -15.20
C ARG A 10 -12.80 11.44 -14.00
N ASN A 11 -13.27 11.77 -12.78
CA ASN A 11 -12.59 11.40 -11.55
C ASN A 11 -12.50 9.87 -11.39
N CYS A 12 -13.55 9.14 -11.78
CA CYS A 12 -13.54 7.68 -11.75
C CYS A 12 -12.52 7.12 -12.74
N LYS A 13 -12.46 7.66 -13.96
CA LYS A 13 -11.50 7.24 -14.97
C LYS A 13 -10.06 7.47 -14.47
N GLU A 14 -9.76 8.66 -13.99
CA GLU A 14 -8.44 9.00 -13.44
C GLU A 14 -8.07 8.10 -12.25
N PHE A 15 -9.03 7.85 -11.37
CA PHE A 15 -8.83 6.98 -10.23
C PHE A 15 -8.48 5.56 -10.67
N ILE A 16 -9.20 5.02 -11.66
CA ILE A 16 -8.94 3.68 -12.20
C ILE A 16 -7.55 3.63 -12.84
N GLU A 17 -7.20 4.60 -13.68
CA GLU A 17 -5.89 4.68 -14.32
C GLU A 17 -4.77 4.77 -13.28
N THR A 18 -4.94 5.62 -12.27
CA THR A 18 -3.97 5.78 -11.19
C THR A 18 -3.82 4.49 -10.41
N THR A 19 -4.91 3.81 -10.10
CA THR A 19 -4.91 2.53 -9.37
C THR A 19 -4.12 1.47 -10.14
N ILE A 20 -4.32 1.40 -11.46
CA ILE A 20 -3.58 0.45 -12.32
C ILE A 20 -2.09 0.74 -12.28
N LEU A 21 -1.70 2.01 -12.37
CA LEU A 21 -0.29 2.40 -12.35
C LEU A 21 0.35 2.15 -10.99
N VAL A 22 -0.35 2.45 -9.91
CA VAL A 22 0.11 2.16 -8.55
C VAL A 22 0.29 0.65 -8.36
N ASP A 23 -0.65 -0.14 -8.86
CA ASP A 23 -0.57 -1.60 -8.79
C ASP A 23 0.67 -2.14 -9.52
N ARG A 24 1.00 -1.59 -10.67
CA ARG A 24 2.22 -1.94 -11.42
C ARG A 24 3.49 -1.61 -10.62
N ILE A 25 3.51 -0.45 -9.97
CA ILE A 25 4.63 -0.04 -9.11
C ILE A 25 4.80 -1.04 -7.96
N ILE A 26 3.71 -1.42 -7.31
CA ILE A 26 3.70 -2.40 -6.22
C ILE A 26 4.23 -3.75 -6.70
N LYS A 27 3.73 -4.25 -7.81
CA LYS A 27 4.13 -5.55 -8.38
C LYS A 27 5.60 -5.56 -8.78
N ALA A 28 6.08 -4.48 -9.38
CA ALA A 28 7.50 -4.35 -9.75
C ALA A 28 8.40 -4.40 -8.51
N ARG A 29 8.03 -3.70 -7.45
CA ARG A 29 8.80 -3.70 -6.21
C ARG A 29 8.77 -5.06 -5.50
N ALA A 30 7.61 -5.71 -5.50
CA ALA A 30 7.44 -7.05 -4.95
C ALA A 30 8.39 -8.04 -5.64
N LYS A 31 8.50 -7.95 -6.96
CA LYS A 31 9.40 -8.80 -7.74
C LYS A 31 10.87 -8.59 -7.35
N VAL A 32 11.29 -7.33 -7.19
CA VAL A 32 12.67 -6.99 -6.77
C VAL A 32 12.97 -7.58 -5.40
N LEU A 33 12.03 -7.48 -4.47
CA LEU A 33 12.21 -7.95 -3.09
C LEU A 33 11.89 -9.44 -2.91
N LYS A 34 11.42 -10.11 -3.97
CA LYS A 34 10.98 -11.52 -3.93
C LYS A 34 9.86 -11.74 -2.91
N LEU A 35 8.93 -10.80 -2.87
CA LEU A 35 7.74 -10.87 -2.02
C LEU A 35 6.48 -11.00 -2.88
N GLN A 36 5.40 -11.51 -2.29
CA GLN A 36 4.09 -11.46 -2.93
C GLN A 36 3.59 -10.00 -2.94
N PRO A 37 2.88 -9.56 -3.99
CA PRO A 37 2.32 -8.21 -4.02
C PRO A 37 1.47 -7.84 -2.81
N ASP A 38 0.71 -8.80 -2.27
CA ASP A 38 -0.10 -8.58 -1.07
C ASP A 38 0.75 -8.28 0.17
N ALA A 39 1.96 -8.84 0.28
CA ALA A 39 2.87 -8.50 1.37
C ALA A 39 3.32 -7.05 1.28
N VAL A 40 3.60 -6.57 0.06
CA VAL A 40 3.95 -5.16 -0.17
C VAL A 40 2.77 -4.25 0.20
N ARG A 41 1.57 -4.61 -0.23
CA ARG A 41 0.34 -3.87 0.11
C ARG A 41 0.12 -3.82 1.62
N ALA A 42 0.33 -4.94 2.31
CA ALA A 42 0.22 -5.00 3.76
C ALA A 42 1.18 -4.03 4.45
N ALA A 43 2.43 -3.97 4.00
CA ALA A 43 3.40 -3.03 4.55
C ALA A 43 2.98 -1.58 4.34
N LEU A 44 2.44 -1.24 3.17
CA LEU A 44 1.94 0.11 2.90
C LEU A 44 0.74 0.46 3.79
N ILE A 45 -0.14 -0.49 4.05
CA ILE A 45 -1.27 -0.31 4.96
C ILE A 45 -0.77 -0.04 6.38
N LEU A 46 0.29 -0.71 6.81
CA LEU A 46 0.86 -0.55 8.15
C LEU A 46 1.54 0.81 8.37
N THR A 47 1.66 1.66 7.34
CA THR A 47 2.08 3.05 7.56
C THR A 47 1.03 3.86 8.31
N GLU A 48 -0.25 3.48 8.17
CA GLU A 48 -1.39 4.16 8.82
C GLU A 48 -2.07 3.29 9.88
N GLY A 49 -2.06 1.97 9.69
CA GLY A 49 -2.63 1.01 10.64
C GLY A 49 -1.52 0.24 11.34
N ASN A 50 -1.80 -0.30 12.50
CA ASN A 50 -0.80 -1.01 13.29
C ASN A 50 -1.22 -2.42 13.70
N GLU A 51 -2.30 -2.93 13.14
CA GLU A 51 -2.82 -4.26 13.47
C GLU A 51 -3.07 -5.11 12.21
N ALA A 52 -2.99 -6.42 12.35
CA ALA A 52 -3.33 -7.34 11.26
C ALA A 52 -4.78 -7.17 10.79
N ARG A 53 -5.67 -6.72 11.69
CA ARG A 53 -7.05 -6.41 11.37
C ARG A 53 -7.16 -5.33 10.29
N ASP A 54 -6.30 -4.31 10.34
CA ASP A 54 -6.29 -3.22 9.35
C ASP A 54 -5.95 -3.76 7.95
N ILE A 55 -5.03 -4.73 7.89
CA ILE A 55 -4.67 -5.40 6.64
C ILE A 55 -5.85 -6.21 6.11
N ALA A 56 -6.49 -6.98 6.98
CA ALA A 56 -7.62 -7.82 6.61
C ALA A 56 -8.76 -6.97 6.03
N GLU A 57 -9.08 -5.86 6.65
CA GLU A 57 -10.11 -4.94 6.20
C GLU A 57 -9.76 -4.27 4.87
N ALA A 58 -8.55 -3.74 4.75
CA ALA A 58 -8.12 -3.02 3.55
C ALA A 58 -7.99 -3.91 2.33
N LEU A 59 -7.48 -5.14 2.49
CA LEU A 59 -7.32 -6.09 1.40
C LEU A 59 -8.56 -6.96 1.17
N LYS A 60 -9.58 -6.82 2.03
CA LYS A 60 -10.80 -7.65 1.98
C LYS A 60 -10.47 -9.13 2.00
N THR A 61 -9.61 -9.52 2.92
CA THR A 61 -9.14 -10.88 3.08
C THR A 61 -9.42 -11.39 4.51
N SER A 62 -9.14 -12.66 4.75
CA SER A 62 -9.32 -13.26 6.08
C SER A 62 -8.26 -12.77 7.06
N GLN A 63 -8.58 -12.84 8.36
CA GLN A 63 -7.64 -12.53 9.43
C GLN A 63 -6.42 -13.46 9.38
N GLU A 64 -6.63 -14.72 9.03
CA GLU A 64 -5.54 -15.70 8.88
C GLU A 64 -4.56 -15.29 7.78
N ARG A 65 -5.09 -14.85 6.64
CA ARG A 65 -4.26 -14.37 5.52
C ARG A 65 -3.47 -13.13 5.94
N ALA A 66 -4.13 -12.17 6.60
CA ALA A 66 -3.48 -10.95 7.09
C ALA A 66 -2.34 -11.28 8.06
N THR A 67 -2.57 -12.20 8.99
CA THR A 67 -1.56 -12.66 9.95
C THR A 67 -0.38 -13.32 9.24
N HIS A 68 -0.66 -14.11 8.20
CA HIS A 68 0.40 -14.72 7.38
C HIS A 68 1.26 -13.66 6.68
N LEU A 69 0.64 -12.62 6.14
CA LEU A 69 1.37 -11.52 5.50
C LEU A 69 2.24 -10.76 6.51
N VAL A 70 1.74 -10.53 7.72
CA VAL A 70 2.51 -9.91 8.80
C VAL A 70 3.74 -10.76 9.14
N ARG A 71 3.56 -12.07 9.27
CA ARG A 71 4.68 -12.99 9.55
C ARG A 71 5.72 -13.00 8.43
N THR A 72 5.27 -12.94 7.18
CA THR A 72 6.17 -12.87 6.03
C THR A 72 7.03 -11.60 6.10
N LEU A 73 6.44 -10.45 6.40
CA LEU A 73 7.16 -9.19 6.54
C LEU A 73 8.11 -9.20 7.74
N GLU A 74 7.69 -9.79 8.85
CA GLU A 74 8.52 -9.94 10.05
C GLU A 74 9.74 -10.81 9.77
N LYS A 75 9.54 -11.91 9.06
CA LYS A 75 10.61 -12.83 8.67
C LYS A 75 11.64 -12.17 7.78
N ASN A 76 11.23 -11.19 6.98
CA ASN A 76 12.12 -10.42 6.11
C ASN A 76 12.65 -9.14 6.79
N ALA A 77 12.46 -9.00 8.10
CA ALA A 77 12.93 -7.87 8.91
C ALA A 77 12.36 -6.51 8.48
N MET A 78 11.22 -6.50 7.80
CA MET A 78 10.57 -5.27 7.32
C MET A 78 9.61 -4.67 8.33
N ILE A 79 9.14 -5.48 9.27
CA ILE A 79 8.29 -5.04 10.38
C ILE A 79 8.76 -5.66 11.69
N GLU A 80 8.37 -5.02 12.79
CA GLU A 80 8.51 -5.54 14.14
C GLU A 80 7.11 -5.69 14.74
N THR A 81 6.92 -6.71 15.56
CA THR A 81 5.66 -6.98 16.23
C THR A 81 5.85 -7.05 17.73
N ASP A 82 4.87 -6.52 18.47
CA ASP A 82 4.76 -6.76 19.90
C ASP A 82 3.81 -7.94 20.09
N ARG A 83 4.16 -8.84 20.99
CA ARG A 83 3.36 -10.03 21.27
C ARG A 83 2.84 -10.02 22.69
N THR A 84 1.63 -10.55 22.89
CA THR A 84 1.08 -10.77 24.20
C THR A 84 1.76 -11.98 24.86
N ALA A 85 1.52 -12.20 26.16
CA ALA A 85 2.02 -13.35 26.89
C ALA A 85 1.62 -14.69 26.24
N GLY A 86 0.47 -14.74 25.54
CA GLY A 86 0.01 -15.91 24.80
C GLY A 86 0.58 -16.03 23.39
N GLY A 87 1.51 -15.16 22.99
CA GLY A 87 2.13 -15.20 21.66
C GLY A 87 1.35 -14.56 20.54
N HIS A 88 0.23 -13.90 20.83
CA HIS A 88 -0.57 -13.20 19.83
C HIS A 88 0.04 -11.85 19.46
N ILE A 89 -0.05 -11.49 18.17
CA ILE A 89 0.45 -10.22 17.67
C ILE A 89 -0.45 -9.09 18.19
N LYS A 90 0.15 -8.12 18.87
CA LYS A 90 -0.57 -6.99 19.47
C LYS A 90 -0.48 -5.73 18.60
N ASN A 91 0.73 -5.31 18.27
CA ASN A 91 1.00 -4.14 17.45
C ASN A 91 2.06 -4.50 16.41
N THR A 92 2.01 -3.82 15.27
CA THR A 92 3.02 -3.97 14.22
C THR A 92 3.54 -2.59 13.84
N ARG A 93 4.80 -2.51 13.47
CA ARG A 93 5.39 -1.26 12.97
C ARG A 93 6.49 -1.56 11.97
N LEU A 94 6.64 -0.66 11.01
CA LEU A 94 7.70 -0.77 10.01
C LEU A 94 9.06 -0.54 10.65
N THR A 95 10.04 -1.36 10.24
CA THR A 95 11.44 -1.13 10.58
C THR A 95 12.03 -0.09 9.62
N SER A 96 13.24 0.41 9.90
CA SER A 96 13.95 1.29 8.96
C SER A 96 14.23 0.57 7.64
N VAL A 97 14.48 -0.74 7.67
CA VAL A 97 14.66 -1.57 6.48
C VAL A 97 13.38 -1.60 5.64
N GLY A 98 12.24 -1.86 6.27
CA GLY A 98 10.94 -1.87 5.57
C GLY A 98 10.61 -0.53 4.95
N ARG A 99 10.89 0.56 5.63
CA ARG A 99 10.68 1.91 5.10
C ARG A 99 11.56 2.19 3.89
N LYS A 100 12.86 1.92 4.00
CA LYS A 100 13.84 2.23 2.93
C LYS A 100 13.69 1.35 1.70
N LEU A 101 13.46 0.05 1.89
CA LEU A 101 13.40 -0.89 0.78
C LEU A 101 12.02 -0.96 0.11
N LEU A 102 10.97 -0.64 0.84
CA LEU A 102 9.61 -0.88 0.38
C LEU A 102 8.79 0.40 0.29
N VAL A 103 8.58 1.08 1.40
CA VAL A 103 7.65 2.22 1.48
C VAL A 103 8.17 3.45 0.73
N GLU A 104 9.39 3.89 1.00
CA GLU A 104 9.95 5.10 0.38
C GLU A 104 10.05 5.02 -1.15
N PRO A 105 10.58 3.92 -1.74
CA PRO A 105 10.65 3.84 -3.20
C PRO A 105 9.28 3.89 -3.87
N ILE A 106 8.28 3.23 -3.30
CA ILE A 106 6.92 3.21 -3.83
C ILE A 106 6.29 4.60 -3.69
N THR A 107 6.41 5.21 -2.51
CA THR A 107 5.86 6.54 -2.22
C THR A 107 6.42 7.59 -3.18
N LYS A 108 7.72 7.57 -3.44
CA LYS A 108 8.38 8.49 -4.38
C LYS A 108 7.82 8.34 -5.79
N LYS A 109 7.65 7.11 -6.27
CA LYS A 109 7.11 6.86 -7.61
C LYS A 109 5.65 7.29 -7.72
N VAL A 110 4.86 7.05 -6.70
CA VAL A 110 3.46 7.47 -6.66
C VAL A 110 3.35 8.99 -6.63
N GLN A 111 4.16 9.66 -5.83
CA GLN A 111 4.20 11.13 -5.77
C GLN A 111 4.59 11.73 -7.14
N ALA A 112 5.60 11.18 -7.80
CA ALA A 112 6.01 11.63 -9.12
C ALA A 112 4.88 11.47 -10.14
N LEU A 113 4.13 10.38 -10.06
CA LEU A 113 2.97 10.13 -10.91
C LEU A 113 1.87 11.16 -10.69
N LEU A 114 1.55 11.45 -9.43
CA LEU A 114 0.53 12.44 -9.08
C LEU A 114 0.93 13.86 -9.47
N GLU A 115 2.19 14.22 -9.31
CA GLU A 115 2.71 15.52 -9.72
C GLU A 115 2.63 15.72 -11.23
N ARG A 116 2.95 14.69 -12.02
CA ARG A 116 2.80 14.72 -13.48
C ARG A 116 1.36 15.00 -13.88
N ARG A 117 0.40 14.36 -13.24
CA ARG A 117 -1.02 14.56 -13.52
C ARG A 117 -1.47 15.97 -13.14
N GLY A 118 -1.01 16.47 -12.00
CA GLY A 118 -1.29 17.84 -11.58
C GLY A 118 -0.75 18.87 -12.59
N ASN A 119 0.46 18.69 -13.07
CA ASN A 119 1.08 19.59 -14.06
C ASN A 119 0.34 19.54 -15.40
N ILE A 120 -0.10 18.37 -15.84
CA ILE A 120 -0.89 18.22 -17.07
C ILE A 120 -2.21 18.95 -16.92
N ASP A 121 -2.90 18.82 -15.80
CA ASP A 121 -4.16 19.49 -15.52
C ASP A 121 -3.99 21.02 -15.47
N GLU A 122 -2.89 21.51 -14.94
CA GLU A 122 -2.56 22.94 -14.92
C GLU A 122 -2.30 23.48 -16.33
N GLU A 123 -1.61 22.73 -17.17
CA GLU A 123 -1.33 23.10 -18.56
C GLU A 123 -2.59 23.14 -19.41
N GLU A 124 -3.56 22.29 -19.15
CA GLU A 124 -4.83 22.24 -19.88
C GLU A 124 -5.80 23.35 -19.43
N SER A 125 -5.61 23.89 -18.26
CA SER A 125 -6.46 24.95 -17.74
C SER A 125 -5.95 26.32 -18.15
#